data_7220352a8e54ef76301898e151579d13
#
_entry.id   7220352a8e54ef76301898e151579d13
#
_cell.length_a   1.000
_cell.length_b   1.000
_cell.length_c   1.000
_cell.angle_alpha   90.00
_cell.angle_beta   90.00
_cell.angle_gamma   90.00
#
_symmetry.space_group_name_H-M   'P 1'
#
loop_
_entity.id
_entity.type
_entity.pdbx_description
1 polymer ?
#
loop_
_entity_poly.entity_id
_entity_poly.type
_entity_poly.pdbx_seq_one_letter_code
_entity_poly.pdbx_strand_id
1 'polypeptide(L)'
;MNPGPNPTDRAKRGTKYHVVVASDGIPLAALPSAANVHDTRLFPALLRRALVVCAAIARLYADAAYHSAENRRLCAAEGILPLIRERGEPHGSGLGTVRCVVEHANAWLLANKRLDRRNDRLTNIIDALLTTACVFVIANRLTD
;
A
#
# COMPACT_ATOMS: atom_id res chain seq x y z
N MET A 1 -12.57 11.46 5.36
CA MET A 1 -12.43 10.36 6.35
C MET A 1 -11.59 10.87 7.51
N ASN A 2 -12.12 10.86 8.73
CA ASN A 2 -11.36 11.23 9.92
C ASN A 2 -10.38 10.10 10.29
N PRO A 3 -9.22 10.42 10.90
CA PRO A 3 -8.35 9.39 11.45
C PRO A 3 -9.12 8.55 12.46
N GLY A 4 -9.00 7.21 12.35
CA GLY A 4 -9.68 6.26 13.23
C GLY A 4 -8.79 5.80 14.39
N PRO A 5 -9.38 5.23 15.45
CA PRO A 5 -8.59 4.68 16.55
C PRO A 5 -7.69 3.55 16.05
N ASN A 6 -6.40 3.60 16.38
CA ASN A 6 -5.45 2.55 16.02
C ASN A 6 -5.54 1.39 17.02
N PRO A 7 -5.95 0.19 16.62
CA PRO A 7 -6.10 -0.94 17.53
C PRO A 7 -4.77 -1.41 18.16
N THR A 8 -3.64 -1.08 17.52
CA THR A 8 -2.30 -1.48 17.99
C THR A 8 -1.56 -0.39 18.76
N ASP A 9 -2.04 0.85 18.75
CA ASP A 9 -1.41 2.00 19.43
C ASP A 9 -2.39 2.68 20.41
N ARG A 10 -2.87 1.94 21.39
CA ARG A 10 -3.72 2.43 22.49
C ARG A 10 -4.89 3.32 22.03
N ALA A 11 -5.50 2.99 20.91
CA ALA A 11 -6.60 3.71 20.29
C ALA A 11 -6.28 5.17 19.89
N LYS A 12 -5.02 5.56 19.78
CA LYS A 12 -4.64 6.84 19.20
C LYS A 12 -5.16 6.95 17.78
N ARG A 13 -5.65 8.13 17.43
CA ARG A 13 -6.13 8.38 16.08
C ARG A 13 -4.97 8.34 15.08
N GLY A 14 -5.06 7.47 14.08
CA GLY A 14 -4.03 7.25 13.09
C GLY A 14 -4.55 7.12 11.67
N THR A 15 -3.64 7.22 10.73
CA THR A 15 -3.85 6.96 9.31
C THR A 15 -2.88 5.86 8.88
N LYS A 16 -3.36 4.92 8.08
CA LYS A 16 -2.53 3.95 7.37
C LYS A 16 -2.35 4.40 5.93
N TYR A 17 -1.17 4.13 5.38
CA TYR A 17 -0.90 4.25 3.96
C TYR A 17 -0.76 2.86 3.36
N HIS A 18 -1.54 2.59 2.31
CA HIS A 18 -1.48 1.35 1.56
C HIS A 18 -0.78 1.66 0.25
N VAL A 19 0.26 0.91 -0.09
CA VAL A 19 1.09 1.17 -1.26
C VAL A 19 1.27 -0.11 -2.07
N VAL A 20 1.12 -0.02 -3.38
CA VAL A 20 1.57 -1.03 -4.34
C VAL A 20 2.85 -0.55 -4.97
N VAL A 21 3.85 -1.41 -4.97
CA VAL A 21 5.20 -1.09 -5.44
C VAL A 21 5.60 -2.12 -6.48
N ALA A 22 6.18 -1.70 -7.58
CA ALA A 22 6.82 -2.59 -8.54
C ALA A 22 8.10 -3.21 -7.96
N SER A 23 8.62 -4.26 -8.57
CA SER A 23 9.80 -4.98 -8.08
C SER A 23 11.07 -4.13 -8.00
N ASP A 24 11.15 -3.06 -8.75
CA ASP A 24 12.22 -2.07 -8.75
C ASP A 24 12.06 -0.95 -7.71
N GLY A 25 10.97 -0.98 -6.92
CA GLY A 25 10.69 0.01 -5.88
C GLY A 25 9.87 1.21 -6.34
N ILE A 26 9.40 1.24 -7.58
CA ILE A 26 8.54 2.32 -8.09
C ILE A 26 7.13 2.16 -7.53
N PRO A 27 6.56 3.18 -6.85
CA PRO A 27 5.19 3.14 -6.35
C PRO A 27 4.20 3.25 -7.52
N LEU A 28 3.38 2.21 -7.72
CA LEU A 28 2.34 2.16 -8.75
C LEU A 28 1.02 2.75 -8.26
N ALA A 29 0.70 2.58 -7.00
CA ALA A 29 -0.51 3.10 -6.39
C ALA A 29 -0.35 3.32 -4.90
N ALA A 30 -1.03 4.32 -4.37
CA ALA A 30 -1.10 4.56 -2.94
C ALA A 30 -2.49 5.06 -2.54
N LEU A 31 -2.95 4.67 -1.33
CA LEU A 31 -4.23 5.09 -0.74
C LEU A 31 -4.09 5.29 0.77
N PRO A 32 -4.64 6.38 1.31
CA PRO A 32 -4.76 6.55 2.75
C PRO A 32 -6.03 5.87 3.28
N SER A 33 -5.97 5.36 4.50
CA SER A 33 -7.16 4.94 5.25
C SER A 33 -7.07 5.32 6.72
N ALA A 34 -8.21 5.33 7.41
CA ALA A 34 -8.21 5.41 8.86
C ALA A 34 -7.59 4.13 9.47
N ALA A 35 -6.88 4.26 10.59
CA ALA A 35 -6.13 3.14 11.18
C ALA A 35 -7.00 1.94 11.59
N ASN A 36 -8.29 2.16 11.87
CA ASN A 36 -9.25 1.12 12.21
C ASN A 36 -9.88 0.41 10.97
N VAL A 37 -9.61 0.89 9.77
CA VAL A 37 -10.11 0.22 8.55
C VAL A 37 -9.28 -1.02 8.29
N HIS A 38 -9.97 -2.15 8.02
CA HIS A 38 -9.29 -3.40 7.70
C HIS A 38 -8.67 -3.31 6.29
N ASP A 39 -7.43 -3.77 6.16
CA ASP A 39 -6.62 -3.60 4.95
C ASP A 39 -7.26 -4.27 3.71
N THR A 40 -7.97 -5.40 3.91
CA THR A 40 -8.72 -6.08 2.84
C THR A 40 -9.71 -5.18 2.11
N ARG A 41 -10.30 -4.19 2.81
CA ARG A 41 -11.28 -3.26 2.22
C ARG A 41 -10.66 -2.29 1.21
N LEU A 42 -9.36 -1.99 1.36
CA LEU A 42 -8.65 -1.08 0.48
C LEU A 42 -8.09 -1.79 -0.75
N PHE A 43 -7.93 -3.10 -0.69
CA PHE A 43 -7.30 -3.89 -1.74
C PHE A 43 -7.93 -3.70 -3.13
N PRO A 44 -9.28 -3.76 -3.31
CA PRO A 44 -9.88 -3.59 -4.63
C PRO A 44 -9.60 -2.23 -5.26
N ALA A 45 -9.66 -1.15 -4.46
CA ALA A 45 -9.38 0.19 -4.93
C ALA A 45 -7.89 0.38 -5.26
N LEU A 46 -7.02 -0.20 -4.44
CA LEU A 46 -5.58 -0.15 -4.62
C LEU A 46 -5.13 -0.92 -5.87
N LEU A 47 -5.66 -2.13 -6.07
CA LEU A 47 -5.41 -2.95 -7.26
C LEU A 47 -5.86 -2.22 -8.53
N ARG A 48 -7.06 -1.64 -8.53
CA ARG A 48 -7.59 -0.89 -9.66
C ARG A 48 -6.70 0.31 -10.02
N ARG A 49 -6.22 1.07 -9.02
CA ARG A 49 -5.26 2.16 -9.26
C ARG A 49 -3.95 1.66 -9.85
N ALA A 50 -3.42 0.55 -9.35
CA ALA A 50 -2.18 -0.03 -9.86
C ALA A 50 -2.33 -0.47 -11.33
N LEU A 51 -3.45 -1.08 -11.69
CA LEU A 51 -3.74 -1.53 -13.06
C LEU A 51 -3.88 -0.38 -14.07
N VAL A 52 -4.30 0.81 -13.62
CA VAL A 52 -4.31 2.01 -14.48
C VAL A 52 -2.89 2.41 -14.89
N VAL A 53 -1.92 2.23 -14.00
CA VAL A 53 -0.51 2.61 -14.23
C VAL A 53 0.27 1.48 -14.89
N CYS A 54 -0.02 0.23 -14.52
CA CYS A 54 0.65 -0.95 -15.02
C CYS A 54 -0.38 -2.03 -15.33
N ALA A 55 -0.77 -2.15 -16.60
CA ALA A 55 -1.78 -3.11 -17.06
C ALA A 55 -1.31 -4.57 -17.03
N ALA A 56 0.00 -4.82 -16.99
CA ALA A 56 0.59 -6.16 -17.08
C ALA A 56 1.22 -6.59 -15.73
N ILE A 57 0.39 -6.79 -14.72
CA ILE A 57 0.83 -7.33 -13.42
C ILE A 57 0.69 -8.85 -13.44
N ALA A 58 1.80 -9.60 -13.53
CA ALA A 58 1.74 -11.06 -13.53
C ALA A 58 1.61 -11.67 -12.12
N ARG A 59 2.24 -11.07 -11.12
CA ARG A 59 2.27 -11.56 -9.73
C ARG A 59 2.07 -10.40 -8.76
N LEU A 60 1.30 -10.65 -7.71
CA LEU A 60 1.09 -9.66 -6.64
C LEU A 60 1.37 -10.30 -5.28
N TYR A 61 2.37 -9.77 -4.60
CA TYR A 61 2.73 -10.16 -3.24
C TYR A 61 2.03 -9.23 -2.26
N ALA A 62 1.41 -9.77 -1.21
CA ALA A 62 0.80 -8.96 -0.16
C ALA A 62 0.90 -9.62 1.22
N ASP A 63 0.86 -8.77 2.25
CA ASP A 63 0.81 -9.19 3.64
C ASP A 63 -0.49 -9.96 3.95
N ALA A 64 -0.45 -10.78 4.99
CA ALA A 64 -1.60 -11.51 5.53
C ALA A 64 -2.78 -10.61 5.94
N ALA A 65 -2.55 -9.33 6.20
CA ALA A 65 -3.60 -8.34 6.44
C ALA A 65 -4.53 -8.13 5.23
N TYR A 66 -4.06 -8.42 4.02
CA TYR A 66 -4.84 -8.36 2.78
C TYR A 66 -5.49 -9.71 2.39
N HIS A 67 -5.24 -10.76 3.17
CA HIS A 67 -5.76 -12.09 2.85
C HIS A 67 -7.28 -12.14 2.95
N SER A 68 -7.95 -12.43 1.84
CA SER A 68 -9.35 -12.80 1.74
C SER A 68 -9.61 -13.57 0.46
N ALA A 69 -10.64 -14.44 0.47
CA ALA A 69 -11.06 -15.15 -0.73
C ALA A 69 -11.49 -14.20 -1.86
N GLU A 70 -12.10 -13.07 -1.50
CA GLU A 70 -12.52 -12.03 -2.45
C GLU A 70 -11.32 -11.39 -3.15
N ASN A 71 -10.28 -10.99 -2.40
CA ASN A 71 -9.08 -10.38 -2.96
C ASN A 71 -8.33 -11.35 -3.89
N ARG A 72 -8.29 -12.65 -3.55
CA ARG A 72 -7.73 -13.68 -4.43
C ARG A 72 -8.53 -13.83 -5.72
N ARG A 73 -9.88 -13.80 -5.64
CA ARG A 73 -10.74 -13.84 -6.85
C ARG A 73 -10.54 -12.62 -7.73
N LEU A 74 -10.41 -11.42 -7.13
CA LEU A 74 -10.14 -10.20 -7.90
C LEU A 74 -8.83 -10.29 -8.66
N CYS A 75 -7.76 -10.76 -8.03
CA CYS A 75 -6.49 -11.00 -8.73
C CYS A 75 -6.66 -12.01 -9.88
N ALA A 76 -7.33 -13.13 -9.62
CA ALA A 76 -7.54 -14.16 -10.63
C ALA A 76 -8.37 -13.65 -11.83
N ALA A 77 -9.38 -12.80 -11.60
CA ALA A 77 -10.17 -12.16 -12.65
C ALA A 77 -9.34 -11.26 -13.57
N GLU A 78 -8.26 -10.66 -13.04
CA GLU A 78 -7.31 -9.83 -13.78
C GLU A 78 -6.10 -10.63 -14.32
N GLY A 79 -6.12 -11.97 -14.19
CA GLY A 79 -5.01 -12.83 -14.61
C GLY A 79 -3.75 -12.72 -13.74
N ILE A 80 -3.87 -12.19 -12.53
CA ILE A 80 -2.76 -11.95 -11.61
C ILE A 80 -2.64 -13.14 -10.65
N LEU A 81 -1.44 -13.70 -10.50
CA LEU A 81 -1.15 -14.71 -9.48
C LEU A 81 -1.03 -14.05 -8.09
N PRO A 82 -2.00 -14.27 -7.17
CA PRO A 82 -1.96 -13.68 -5.84
C PRO A 82 -1.05 -14.49 -4.91
N LEU A 83 0.06 -13.92 -4.50
CA LEU A 83 0.99 -14.46 -3.51
C LEU A 83 0.74 -13.74 -2.16
N ILE A 84 -0.47 -13.88 -1.65
CA ILE A 84 -0.93 -13.30 -0.39
C ILE A 84 -0.74 -14.34 0.71
N ARG A 85 0.04 -14.01 1.72
CA ARG A 85 0.31 -14.91 2.84
C ARG A 85 -0.97 -15.24 3.61
N GLU A 86 -1.10 -16.48 4.07
CA GLU A 86 -2.17 -16.88 4.98
C GLU A 86 -1.79 -16.60 6.45
N ARG A 87 -2.80 -16.39 7.29
CA ARG A 87 -2.55 -16.22 8.74
C ARG A 87 -2.13 -17.56 9.33
N GLY A 88 -1.03 -17.53 10.10
CA GLY A 88 -0.50 -18.74 10.75
C GLY A 88 0.57 -19.50 9.96
N GLU A 89 0.87 -19.13 8.73
CA GLU A 89 2.00 -19.73 7.99
C GLU A 89 3.34 -19.37 8.64
N PRO A 90 4.28 -20.34 8.74
CA PRO A 90 5.60 -20.11 9.31
C PRO A 90 6.37 -19.00 8.59
N HIS A 91 7.22 -18.27 9.33
CA HIS A 91 8.15 -17.32 8.73
C HIS A 91 9.19 -18.08 7.90
N GLY A 92 9.35 -17.72 6.60
CA GLY A 92 10.35 -18.35 5.74
C GLY A 92 10.00 -18.40 4.25
N SER A 93 8.87 -17.84 3.84
CA SER A 93 8.34 -17.89 2.47
C SER A 93 9.08 -17.04 1.42
N GLY A 94 10.34 -16.61 1.64
CA GLY A 94 11.08 -15.76 0.68
C GLY A 94 10.56 -14.33 0.56
N LEU A 95 9.53 -13.95 1.31
CA LEU A 95 8.93 -12.61 1.28
C LEU A 95 9.84 -11.51 1.87
N GLY A 96 10.97 -11.84 2.48
CA GLY A 96 11.88 -10.86 3.07
C GLY A 96 12.39 -9.84 2.05
N THR A 97 12.80 -10.30 0.88
CA THR A 97 13.28 -9.44 -0.22
C THR A 97 12.17 -8.54 -0.78
N VAL A 98 10.95 -9.08 -0.88
CA VAL A 98 9.78 -8.32 -1.38
C VAL A 98 9.34 -7.27 -0.36
N ARG A 99 9.37 -7.57 0.95
CA ARG A 99 9.05 -6.62 2.01
C ARG A 99 10.00 -5.43 2.03
N CYS A 100 11.30 -5.68 1.83
CA CYS A 100 12.31 -4.63 1.79
C CYS A 100 11.97 -3.54 0.75
N VAL A 101 11.48 -3.93 -0.42
CA VAL A 101 11.10 -2.98 -1.49
C VAL A 101 9.94 -2.08 -1.05
N VAL A 102 8.92 -2.65 -0.40
CA VAL A 102 7.76 -1.89 0.11
C VAL A 102 8.15 -1.01 1.29
N GLU A 103 9.01 -1.50 2.19
CA GLU A 103 9.51 -0.73 3.33
C GLU A 103 10.34 0.49 2.88
N HIS A 104 11.19 0.35 1.86
CA HIS A 104 11.92 1.46 1.26
C HIS A 104 10.99 2.48 0.63
N ALA A 105 10.00 2.04 -0.17
CA ALA A 105 9.02 2.95 -0.76
C ALA A 105 8.24 3.72 0.32
N ASN A 106 7.81 3.05 1.38
CA ASN A 106 7.16 3.71 2.52
C ASN A 106 8.08 4.73 3.20
N ALA A 107 9.35 4.41 3.40
CA ALA A 107 10.31 5.35 3.98
C ALA A 107 10.46 6.62 3.12
N TRP A 108 10.52 6.48 1.80
CA TRP A 108 10.58 7.64 0.89
C TRP A 108 9.30 8.48 0.92
N LEU A 109 8.13 7.84 0.96
CA LEU A 109 6.85 8.55 1.07
C LEU A 109 6.76 9.33 2.39
N LEU A 110 7.17 8.72 3.50
CA LEU A 110 7.16 9.32 4.84
C LEU A 110 8.28 10.33 5.07
N ALA A 111 9.32 10.37 4.22
CA ALA A 111 10.29 11.47 4.21
C ALA A 111 9.62 12.83 3.93
N ASN A 112 8.44 12.82 3.29
CA ASN A 112 7.57 13.97 3.24
C ASN A 112 6.90 14.19 4.60
N LYS A 113 7.39 15.17 5.38
CA LYS A 113 6.95 15.45 6.75
C LYS A 113 5.44 15.68 6.91
N ARG A 114 4.73 16.10 5.86
CA ARG A 114 3.27 16.27 5.88
C ARG A 114 2.52 14.93 5.86
N LEU A 115 3.14 13.87 5.36
CA LEU A 115 2.59 12.51 5.42
C LEU A 115 2.94 11.84 6.76
N ASP A 116 4.16 12.05 7.26
CA ASP A 116 4.62 11.51 8.54
C ASP A 116 3.86 12.14 9.72
N ARG A 117 3.76 13.47 9.73
CA ARG A 117 3.04 14.24 10.76
C ARG A 117 1.74 14.79 10.19
N ARG A 118 0.71 13.95 10.17
CA ARG A 118 -0.58 14.33 9.62
C ARG A 118 -1.22 15.49 10.38
N ASN A 119 -1.20 16.68 9.79
CA ASN A 119 -1.94 17.85 10.25
C ASN A 119 -3.23 18.10 9.45
N ASP A 120 -3.30 17.54 8.25
CA ASP A 120 -4.44 17.71 7.34
C ASP A 120 -5.63 16.83 7.75
N ARG A 121 -6.82 17.42 7.83
CA ARG A 121 -8.06 16.72 8.23
C ARG A 121 -8.79 16.08 7.04
N LEU A 122 -8.66 16.68 5.87
CA LEU A 122 -9.38 16.25 4.67
C LEU A 122 -8.63 15.12 3.97
N THR A 123 -9.34 14.04 3.68
CA THR A 123 -8.76 12.84 3.04
C THR A 123 -8.27 13.12 1.63
N ASN A 124 -8.97 13.95 0.87
CA ASN A 124 -8.55 14.34 -0.48
C ASN A 124 -7.21 15.09 -0.49
N ILE A 125 -6.92 15.89 0.53
CA ILE A 125 -5.62 16.55 0.68
C ILE A 125 -4.54 15.50 0.94
N ILE A 126 -4.79 14.55 1.84
CA ILE A 126 -3.84 13.45 2.12
C ILE A 126 -3.62 12.58 0.89
N ASP A 127 -4.67 12.25 0.15
CA ASP A 127 -4.57 11.47 -1.09
C ASP A 127 -3.76 12.22 -2.17
N ALA A 128 -3.98 13.53 -2.31
CA ALA A 128 -3.20 14.38 -3.21
C ALA A 128 -1.72 14.46 -2.80
N LEU A 129 -1.42 14.65 -1.51
CA LEU A 129 -0.06 14.66 -1.00
C LEU A 129 0.64 13.31 -1.22
N LEU A 130 -0.05 12.21 -0.99
CA LEU A 130 0.47 10.87 -1.19
C LEU A 130 0.76 10.60 -2.67
N THR A 131 -0.15 11.01 -3.55
CA THR A 131 0.04 10.92 -5.00
C THR A 131 1.23 11.76 -5.45
N THR A 132 1.35 12.99 -4.94
CA THR A 132 2.48 13.88 -5.24
C THR A 132 3.81 13.26 -4.77
N ALA A 133 3.84 12.68 -3.58
CA ALA A 133 5.02 11.98 -3.07
C ALA A 133 5.42 10.80 -3.96
N CYS A 134 4.45 10.03 -4.47
CA CYS A 134 4.73 8.97 -5.45
C CYS A 134 5.37 9.54 -6.73
N VAL A 135 4.83 10.65 -7.25
CA VAL A 135 5.38 11.31 -8.45
C VAL A 135 6.84 11.76 -8.22
N PHE A 136 7.15 12.32 -7.04
CA PHE A 136 8.53 12.68 -6.69
C PHE A 136 9.47 11.48 -6.63
N VAL A 137 9.03 10.36 -6.06
CA VAL A 137 9.82 9.12 -6.03
C VAL A 137 10.12 8.64 -7.45
N ILE A 138 9.11 8.65 -8.33
CA ILE A 138 9.26 8.27 -9.73
C ILE A 138 10.21 9.23 -10.45
N ALA A 139 10.02 10.54 -10.32
CA ALA A 139 10.84 11.55 -10.98
C ALA A 139 12.33 11.41 -10.60
N ASN A 140 12.64 11.24 -9.32
CA ASN A 140 14.01 11.03 -8.86
C ASN A 140 14.65 9.78 -9.46
N ARG A 141 13.87 8.70 -9.63
CA ARG A 141 14.35 7.45 -10.25
C ARG A 141 14.60 7.53 -11.75
N LEU A 142 14.00 8.50 -12.42
CA LEU A 142 14.21 8.73 -13.86
C LEU A 142 15.41 9.65 -14.13
N THR A 143 15.93 10.32 -13.08
CA THR A 143 17.06 11.28 -13.20
C THR A 143 18.38 10.70 -12.69
N ASP A 144 18.35 9.56 -12.02
CA ASP A 144 19.52 8.76 -11.60
C ASP A 144 19.90 7.72 -12.68
#